data_43fa35239d75a210eca43d07cd7f8ea3
#
_entry.id   43fa35239d75a210eca43d07cd7f8ea3
#
_cell.length_a   1.000
_cell.length_b   1.000
_cell.length_c   1.000
_cell.angle_alpha   90.00
_cell.angle_beta   90.00
_cell.angle_gamma   90.00
#
_symmetry.space_group_name_H-M   'P 1'
#
loop_
_entity.id
_entity.type
_entity.pdbx_description
1 polymer ?
#
loop_
_entity_poly.entity_id
_entity_poly.type
_entity_poly.pdbx_seq_one_letter_code
_entity_poly.pdbx_strand_id
1 'polypeptide(L)'
;IPLVLDETALAPHNSAACLERQRGITDKSCTPLVMAAMEGDRPKFARRMQIASRISFVCEFQRSSVADVQLACNQLCEATIAPDLAERIWRETDGRMRLVMTAIARLEAVARRRPTEQQAQPLTAAEVRGVPLCEDFSRASRGVRGAVVGGVVGAGTRGAA
;
A
#
# COMPACT_ATOMS: atom_id res chain seq x y z
N ILE A 1 11.52 14.69 -22.25
CA ILE A 1 10.57 14.18 -21.26
C ILE A 1 10.86 12.69 -21.06
N PRO A 2 11.12 12.20 -19.84
CA PRO A 2 11.35 10.77 -19.60
C PRO A 2 10.10 9.94 -19.87
N LEU A 3 10.28 8.71 -20.34
CA LEU A 3 9.23 7.71 -20.40
C LEU A 3 9.16 6.98 -19.06
N VAL A 4 8.00 6.97 -18.42
CA VAL A 4 7.77 6.28 -17.15
C VAL A 4 6.89 5.07 -17.38
N LEU A 5 7.34 3.91 -16.92
CA LEU A 5 6.61 2.65 -16.99
C LEU A 5 6.36 2.18 -15.57
N ASP A 6 5.10 2.07 -15.20
CA ASP A 6 4.68 1.48 -13.93
C ASP A 6 4.32 0.00 -14.10
N GLU A 7 4.47 -0.77 -13.03
CA GLU A 7 4.14 -2.19 -12.96
C GLU A 7 4.78 -3.05 -14.07
N THR A 8 6.02 -2.75 -14.42
CA THR A 8 6.71 -3.37 -15.58
C THR A 8 6.83 -4.89 -15.52
N ALA A 9 6.57 -5.51 -14.37
CA ALA A 9 6.65 -6.96 -14.15
C ALA A 9 5.32 -7.70 -14.32
N LEU A 10 4.20 -7.00 -14.39
CA LEU A 10 2.86 -7.60 -14.42
C LEU A 10 2.43 -8.12 -15.80
N ALA A 11 3.19 -7.88 -16.87
CA ALA A 11 2.87 -8.43 -18.19
C ALA A 11 3.15 -9.96 -18.20
N PRO A 12 2.14 -10.83 -18.12
CA PRO A 12 2.34 -12.24 -17.73
C PRO A 12 3.07 -13.09 -18.76
N HIS A 13 3.05 -12.77 -20.05
CA HIS A 13 3.65 -13.61 -21.08
C HIS A 13 4.54 -12.88 -22.08
N ASN A 14 4.50 -11.54 -22.15
CA ASN A 14 5.24 -10.74 -23.13
C ASN A 14 6.05 -9.59 -22.52
N SER A 15 6.32 -9.61 -21.22
CA SER A 15 7.11 -8.56 -20.56
C SER A 15 8.48 -8.34 -21.20
N ALA A 16 9.11 -9.42 -21.72
CA ALA A 16 10.37 -9.32 -22.44
C ALA A 16 10.23 -8.55 -23.75
N ALA A 17 9.27 -8.95 -24.58
CA ALA A 17 9.05 -8.33 -25.88
C ALA A 17 8.58 -6.87 -25.74
N CYS A 18 7.77 -6.58 -24.72
CA CYS A 18 7.35 -5.23 -24.39
C CYS A 18 8.55 -4.35 -23.99
N LEU A 19 9.38 -4.82 -23.05
CA LEU A 19 10.58 -4.12 -22.60
C LEU A 19 11.62 -3.95 -23.72
N GLU A 20 11.79 -4.95 -24.61
CA GLU A 20 12.67 -4.85 -25.77
C GLU A 20 12.16 -3.84 -26.80
N ARG A 21 10.84 -3.81 -27.03
CA ARG A 21 10.23 -2.81 -27.93
C ARG A 21 10.40 -1.39 -27.37
N GLN A 22 10.17 -1.20 -26.07
CA GLN A 22 10.37 0.09 -25.39
C GLN A 22 11.83 0.52 -25.42
N ARG A 23 12.76 -0.42 -25.20
CA ARG A 23 14.19 -0.20 -25.40
C ARG A 23 14.49 0.31 -26.81
N GLY A 24 13.92 -0.32 -27.83
CA GLY A 24 14.10 0.12 -29.20
C GLY A 24 13.62 1.56 -29.46
N ILE A 25 12.59 2.00 -28.77
CA ILE A 25 12.09 3.37 -28.82
C ILE A 25 13.04 4.32 -28.10
N THR A 26 13.42 4.00 -26.86
CA THR A 26 14.29 4.86 -26.05
C THR A 26 15.70 5.00 -26.63
N ASP A 27 16.25 3.91 -27.20
CA ASP A 27 17.55 3.94 -27.89
C ASP A 27 17.54 4.87 -29.11
N LYS A 28 16.45 4.89 -29.89
CA LYS A 28 16.30 5.75 -31.05
C LYS A 28 16.00 7.21 -30.70
N SER A 29 15.26 7.46 -29.63
CA SER A 29 14.83 8.79 -29.24
C SER A 29 15.76 9.45 -28.22
N CYS A 30 16.79 8.75 -27.72
CA CYS A 30 17.64 9.18 -26.60
C CYS A 30 16.83 9.62 -25.38
N THR A 31 15.67 9.01 -25.15
CA THR A 31 14.76 9.35 -24.07
C THR A 31 15.07 8.50 -22.85
N PRO A 32 15.27 9.10 -21.65
CA PRO A 32 15.44 8.35 -20.42
C PRO A 32 14.19 7.49 -20.11
N LEU A 33 14.42 6.25 -19.69
CA LEU A 33 13.37 5.32 -19.26
C LEU A 33 13.44 5.14 -17.74
N VAL A 34 12.32 5.39 -17.08
CA VAL A 34 12.12 5.11 -15.65
C VAL A 34 11.18 3.93 -15.53
N MET A 35 11.61 2.88 -14.85
CA MET A 35 10.81 1.68 -14.63
C MET A 35 10.48 1.56 -13.14
N ALA A 36 9.19 1.50 -12.81
CA ALA A 36 8.73 1.17 -11.47
C ALA A 36 8.33 -0.32 -11.43
N ALA A 37 8.78 -1.03 -10.41
CA ALA A 37 8.53 -2.45 -10.23
C ALA A 37 8.52 -2.83 -8.74
N MET A 38 7.99 -4.00 -8.42
CA MET A 38 8.03 -4.52 -7.06
C MET A 38 9.43 -5.06 -6.73
N GLU A 39 9.79 -5.06 -5.44
CA GLU A 39 11.06 -5.61 -4.92
C GLU A 39 11.34 -7.03 -5.44
N GLY A 40 10.33 -7.90 -5.46
CA GLY A 40 10.42 -9.28 -5.96
C GLY A 40 10.71 -9.41 -7.47
N ASP A 41 10.69 -8.32 -8.23
CA ASP A 41 10.92 -8.34 -9.68
C ASP A 41 12.40 -8.10 -10.07
N ARG A 42 13.20 -7.59 -9.13
CA ARG A 42 14.63 -7.36 -9.35
C ARG A 42 15.37 -8.58 -9.92
N PRO A 43 15.17 -9.84 -9.42
CA PRO A 43 15.78 -11.02 -10.00
C PRO A 43 15.34 -11.31 -11.44
N LYS A 44 14.12 -10.93 -11.81
CA LYS A 44 13.60 -11.10 -13.17
C LYS A 44 14.33 -10.18 -14.15
N PHE A 45 14.62 -8.92 -13.75
CA PHE A 45 15.41 -8.00 -14.56
C PHE A 45 16.88 -8.43 -14.64
N ALA A 46 17.48 -8.85 -13.52
CA ALA A 46 18.88 -9.28 -13.45
C ALA A 46 19.18 -10.47 -14.37
N ARG A 47 18.23 -11.37 -14.56
CA ARG A 47 18.38 -12.51 -15.49
C ARG A 47 18.41 -12.11 -16.98
N ARG A 48 18.04 -10.88 -17.30
CA ARG A 48 17.99 -10.36 -18.67
C ARG A 48 19.15 -9.41 -18.90
N MET A 49 20.28 -9.93 -19.28
CA MET A 49 21.51 -9.16 -19.50
C MET A 49 21.32 -7.95 -20.41
N GLN A 50 20.44 -8.05 -21.42
CA GLN A 50 20.14 -6.94 -22.33
C GLN A 50 19.44 -5.76 -21.66
N ILE A 51 18.70 -5.98 -20.59
CA ILE A 51 18.05 -4.95 -19.79
C ILE A 51 18.97 -4.53 -18.66
N ALA A 52 19.51 -5.50 -17.91
CA ALA A 52 20.36 -5.26 -16.75
C ALA A 52 21.57 -4.38 -17.06
N SER A 53 22.22 -4.59 -18.22
CA SER A 53 23.39 -3.81 -18.66
C SER A 53 23.09 -2.32 -18.97
N ARG A 54 21.81 -1.94 -19.05
CA ARG A 54 21.38 -0.58 -19.38
C ARG A 54 20.79 0.17 -18.19
N ILE A 55 20.57 -0.51 -17.08
CA ILE A 55 20.12 0.12 -15.84
C ILE A 55 21.30 0.88 -15.26
N SER A 56 21.23 2.19 -15.34
CA SER A 56 22.28 3.10 -14.84
C SER A 56 22.10 3.42 -13.37
N PHE A 57 20.86 3.35 -12.86
CA PHE A 57 20.55 3.73 -11.49
C PHE A 57 19.38 2.89 -10.96
N VAL A 58 19.47 2.49 -9.70
CA VAL A 58 18.40 1.77 -8.98
C VAL A 58 18.10 2.52 -7.70
N CYS A 59 16.85 2.88 -7.50
CA CYS A 59 16.34 3.45 -6.26
C CYS A 59 15.39 2.44 -5.60
N GLU A 60 15.69 2.04 -4.39
CA GLU A 60 14.83 1.17 -3.58
C GLU A 60 14.07 1.99 -2.56
N PHE A 61 12.75 1.96 -2.65
CA PHE A 61 11.88 2.57 -1.65
C PHE A 61 11.67 1.59 -0.50
N GLN A 62 12.18 1.95 0.66
CA GLN A 62 11.96 1.20 1.89
C GLN A 62 10.59 1.52 2.49
N ARG A 63 10.16 0.73 3.48
CA ARG A 63 8.99 1.05 4.27
C ARG A 63 9.23 2.33 5.05
N SER A 64 8.18 3.13 5.18
CA SER A 64 8.24 4.39 5.91
C SER A 64 8.55 4.15 7.38
N SER A 65 9.41 4.99 7.94
CA SER A 65 9.68 5.04 9.37
C SER A 65 8.53 5.71 10.13
N VAL A 66 8.56 5.64 11.46
CA VAL A 66 7.61 6.39 12.32
C VAL A 66 7.70 7.90 12.03
N ALA A 67 8.92 8.42 11.81
CA ALA A 67 9.13 9.83 11.49
C ALA A 67 8.50 10.22 10.16
N ASP A 68 8.61 9.36 9.13
CA ASP A 68 7.97 9.59 7.84
C ASP A 68 6.44 9.59 7.95
N VAL A 69 5.88 8.68 8.76
CA VAL A 69 4.43 8.63 9.02
C VAL A 69 3.98 9.88 9.76
N GLN A 70 4.73 10.33 10.77
CA GLN A 70 4.43 11.59 11.47
C GLN A 70 4.48 12.79 10.51
N LEU A 71 5.47 12.84 9.64
CA LEU A 71 5.60 13.88 8.62
C LEU A 71 4.41 13.85 7.65
N ALA A 72 4.02 12.66 7.19
CA ALA A 72 2.85 12.50 6.33
C ALA A 72 1.56 12.95 7.03
N CYS A 73 1.37 12.60 8.30
CA CYS A 73 0.25 13.09 9.09
C CYS A 73 0.24 14.62 9.19
N ASN A 74 1.38 15.23 9.45
CA ASN A 74 1.47 16.70 9.60
C ASN A 74 1.24 17.45 8.30
N GLN A 75 1.59 16.85 7.15
CA GLN A 75 1.50 17.52 5.85
C GLN A 75 0.20 17.25 5.10
N LEU A 76 -0.38 16.07 5.30
CA LEU A 76 -1.48 15.59 4.47
C LEU A 76 -2.80 15.48 5.24
N CYS A 77 -2.78 15.41 6.58
CA CYS A 77 -3.99 15.32 7.38
C CYS A 77 -4.50 16.72 7.73
N GLU A 78 -5.79 16.96 7.51
CA GLU A 78 -6.45 18.22 7.92
C GLU A 78 -6.51 18.38 9.46
N ALA A 79 -6.55 17.24 10.18
CA ALA A 79 -6.57 17.24 11.63
C ALA A 79 -5.16 17.07 12.21
N THR A 80 -4.87 17.72 13.31
CA THR A 80 -3.62 17.52 14.04
C THR A 80 -3.59 16.11 14.64
N ILE A 81 -2.56 15.34 14.32
CA ILE A 81 -2.37 13.96 14.80
C ILE A 81 -1.29 13.96 15.90
N ALA A 82 -1.61 13.43 17.05
CA ALA A 82 -0.66 13.30 18.15
C ALA A 82 0.41 12.22 17.83
N PRO A 83 1.64 12.33 18.39
CA PRO A 83 2.73 11.40 18.09
C PRO A 83 2.42 9.93 18.45
N ASP A 84 1.68 9.69 19.53
CA ASP A 84 1.23 8.36 19.95
C ASP A 84 0.32 7.69 18.92
N LEU A 85 -0.51 8.49 18.26
CA LEU A 85 -1.39 8.02 17.19
C LEU A 85 -0.61 7.77 15.90
N ALA A 86 0.37 8.59 15.57
CA ALA A 86 1.25 8.35 14.42
C ALA A 86 2.06 7.04 14.59
N GLU A 87 2.56 6.77 15.80
CA GLU A 87 3.22 5.49 16.10
C GLU A 87 2.25 4.31 15.97
N ARG A 88 1.00 4.46 16.40
CA ARG A 88 -0.03 3.44 16.20
C ARG A 88 -0.32 3.21 14.72
N ILE A 89 -0.45 4.27 13.91
CA ILE A 89 -0.62 4.16 12.45
C ILE A 89 0.54 3.36 11.86
N TRP A 90 1.78 3.72 12.19
CA TRP A 90 2.96 3.02 11.70
C TRP A 90 2.91 1.52 12.05
N ARG A 91 2.59 1.18 13.29
CA ARG A 91 2.51 -0.21 13.78
C ARG A 91 1.44 -1.03 13.05
N GLU A 92 0.26 -0.44 12.82
CA GLU A 92 -0.84 -1.13 12.13
C GLU A 92 -0.62 -1.25 10.62
N THR A 93 0.02 -0.26 10.01
CA THR A 93 0.28 -0.22 8.56
C THR A 93 1.59 -0.88 8.15
N ASP A 94 2.47 -1.17 9.12
CA ASP A 94 3.82 -1.68 8.86
C ASP A 94 4.61 -0.76 7.89
N GLY A 95 4.41 0.56 8.02
CA GLY A 95 5.06 1.58 7.21
C GLY A 95 4.70 1.56 5.72
N ARG A 96 3.60 0.91 5.33
CA ARG A 96 3.12 0.92 3.94
C ARG A 96 2.36 2.20 3.67
N MET A 97 2.92 3.10 2.87
CA MET A 97 2.36 4.42 2.64
C MET A 97 0.89 4.40 2.15
N ARG A 98 0.51 3.45 1.29
CA ARG A 98 -0.90 3.30 0.86
C ARG A 98 -1.85 3.07 2.05
N LEU A 99 -1.46 2.23 3.01
CA LEU A 99 -2.24 1.98 4.22
C LEU A 99 -2.21 3.18 5.17
N VAL A 100 -1.07 3.89 5.26
CA VAL A 100 -0.95 5.14 6.00
C VAL A 100 -1.94 6.17 5.47
N MET A 101 -2.02 6.36 4.16
CA MET A 101 -3.00 7.28 3.54
C MET A 101 -4.44 6.86 3.82
N THR A 102 -4.73 5.56 3.83
CA THR A 102 -6.06 5.05 4.22
C THR A 102 -6.37 5.36 5.68
N ALA A 103 -5.38 5.20 6.57
CA ALA A 103 -5.54 5.53 7.99
C ALA A 103 -5.79 7.03 8.19
N ILE A 104 -5.04 7.89 7.51
CA ILE A 104 -5.22 9.35 7.55
C ILE A 104 -6.65 9.72 7.13
N ALA A 105 -7.13 9.21 5.99
CA ALA A 105 -8.49 9.50 5.53
C ALA A 105 -9.58 9.06 6.52
N ARG A 106 -9.38 7.92 7.19
CA ARG A 106 -10.30 7.46 8.27
C ARG A 106 -10.26 8.37 9.48
N LEU A 107 -9.08 8.83 9.87
CA LEU A 107 -8.92 9.73 11.01
C LEU A 107 -9.50 11.11 10.73
N GLU A 108 -9.40 11.63 9.53
CA GLU A 108 -10.10 12.84 9.13
C GLU A 108 -11.62 12.71 9.24
N ALA A 109 -12.16 11.56 8.81
CA ALA A 109 -13.59 11.30 8.95
C ALA A 109 -14.03 11.24 10.43
N VAL A 110 -13.18 10.77 11.33
CA VAL A 110 -13.42 10.81 12.78
C VAL A 110 -13.29 12.23 13.29
N ALA A 111 -12.25 12.96 12.92
CA ALA A 111 -12.00 14.32 13.37
C ALA A 111 -13.15 15.27 12.99
N ARG A 112 -13.69 15.14 11.78
CA ARG A 112 -14.85 15.93 11.32
C ARG A 112 -16.12 15.69 12.13
N ARG A 113 -16.25 14.57 12.81
CA ARG A 113 -17.39 14.24 13.70
C ARG A 113 -17.22 14.74 15.13
N ARG A 114 -16.02 15.23 15.49
CA ARG A 114 -15.78 15.81 16.81
C ARG A 114 -16.51 17.13 16.97
N PRO A 115 -16.94 17.47 18.22
CA PRO A 115 -17.45 18.80 18.51
C PRO A 115 -16.44 19.88 18.07
N THR A 116 -16.93 21.01 17.60
CA THR A 116 -16.10 22.11 17.07
C THR A 116 -15.01 22.56 18.04
N GLU A 117 -15.30 22.56 19.33
CA GLU A 117 -14.36 22.93 20.39
C GLU A 117 -13.17 21.96 20.52
N GLN A 118 -13.34 20.71 20.09
CA GLN A 118 -12.31 19.67 20.16
C GLN A 118 -11.55 19.51 18.85
N GLN A 119 -12.03 20.07 17.75
CA GLN A 119 -11.38 19.92 16.45
C GLN A 119 -9.99 20.57 16.38
N ALA A 120 -9.74 21.60 17.18
CA ALA A 120 -8.43 22.24 17.30
C ALA A 120 -7.41 21.43 18.13
N GLN A 121 -7.86 20.43 18.88
CA GLN A 121 -7.00 19.61 19.72
C GLN A 121 -6.44 18.41 18.92
N PRO A 122 -5.17 18.00 19.16
CA PRO A 122 -4.61 16.84 18.52
C PRO A 122 -5.45 15.58 18.77
N LEU A 123 -5.66 14.78 17.74
CA LEU A 123 -6.32 13.49 17.86
C LEU A 123 -5.33 12.46 18.43
N THR A 124 -5.70 11.78 19.50
CA THR A 124 -4.83 10.83 20.23
C THR A 124 -5.20 9.38 19.95
N ALA A 125 -4.27 8.46 20.19
CA ALA A 125 -4.53 7.02 20.05
C ALA A 125 -5.62 6.52 21.01
N ALA A 126 -5.78 7.15 22.17
CA ALA A 126 -6.80 6.79 23.16
C ALA A 126 -8.21 7.06 22.64
N GLU A 127 -8.42 8.20 21.99
CA GLU A 127 -9.74 8.60 21.46
C GLU A 127 -10.21 7.70 20.34
N VAL A 128 -9.30 7.17 19.53
CA VAL A 128 -9.62 6.31 18.37
C VAL A 128 -9.39 4.83 18.63
N ARG A 129 -9.30 4.41 19.90
CA ARG A 129 -8.95 3.04 20.29
C ARG A 129 -9.79 1.97 19.61
N GLY A 130 -11.08 2.20 19.43
CA GLY A 130 -12.03 1.27 18.79
C GLY A 130 -12.13 1.41 17.25
N VAL A 131 -11.40 2.35 16.65
CA VAL A 131 -11.47 2.61 15.22
C VAL A 131 -10.40 1.79 14.49
N PRO A 132 -10.75 0.90 13.55
CA PRO A 132 -9.79 0.21 12.70
C PRO A 132 -9.18 1.23 11.73
N LEU A 133 -7.86 1.44 11.82
CA LEU A 133 -7.18 2.45 11.00
C LEU A 133 -6.99 1.99 9.54
N CYS A 134 -6.75 0.70 9.34
CA CYS A 134 -6.64 0.11 7.99
C CYS A 134 -7.10 -1.34 8.00
N GLU A 135 -7.43 -1.84 6.83
CA GLU A 135 -7.68 -3.26 6.58
C GLU A 135 -6.55 -3.78 5.69
N ASP A 136 -5.71 -4.63 6.26
CA ASP A 136 -4.64 -5.29 5.52
C ASP A 136 -5.08 -6.71 5.14
N PHE A 137 -5.58 -6.86 3.92
CA PHE A 137 -5.96 -8.16 3.36
C PHE A 137 -4.80 -9.17 3.37
N SER A 138 -3.57 -8.72 3.31
CA SER A 138 -2.39 -9.59 3.36
C SER A 138 -2.15 -10.18 4.75
N ARG A 139 -2.58 -9.49 5.81
CA ARG A 139 -2.54 -9.98 7.20
C ARG A 139 -3.71 -10.89 7.54
N ALA A 140 -4.90 -10.60 7.05
CA ALA A 140 -6.10 -11.40 7.27
C ALA A 140 -5.91 -12.86 6.80
N SER A 141 -5.20 -13.07 5.71
CA SER A 141 -4.92 -14.42 5.19
C SER A 141 -3.93 -15.23 6.05
N ARG A 142 -3.17 -14.61 6.94
CA ARG A 142 -2.26 -15.33 7.86
C ARG A 142 -2.93 -15.75 9.18
N GLY A 143 -4.08 -15.15 9.52
CA GLY A 143 -4.81 -15.40 10.78
C GLY A 143 -5.93 -16.46 10.68
N VAL A 144 -6.38 -16.82 9.49
CA VAL A 144 -7.56 -17.68 9.27
C VAL A 144 -7.22 -19.17 9.14
N ARG A 145 -6.05 -19.62 9.57
CA ARG A 145 -5.80 -21.08 9.68
C ARG A 145 -6.28 -21.68 10.99
N GLY A 146 -7.38 -21.21 11.58
CA GLY A 146 -7.84 -21.73 12.86
C GLY A 146 -9.30 -21.55 13.24
N ALA A 147 -10.12 -20.88 12.43
CA ALA A 147 -11.55 -20.74 12.74
C ALA A 147 -12.38 -21.49 11.70
N VAL A 148 -12.69 -22.75 11.98
CA VAL A 148 -13.76 -23.48 11.30
C VAL A 148 -15.07 -22.83 11.73
N VAL A 149 -15.66 -22.04 10.86
CA VAL A 149 -17.04 -21.55 11.05
C VAL A 149 -17.96 -22.74 10.84
N GLY A 150 -18.49 -23.29 11.93
CA GLY A 150 -19.52 -24.30 11.92
C GLY A 150 -20.77 -23.74 11.23
N GLY A 151 -21.02 -24.22 10.00
CA GLY A 151 -22.24 -23.92 9.27
C GLY A 151 -23.44 -24.57 9.93
N VAL A 152 -24.40 -23.76 10.33
CA VAL A 152 -25.73 -24.20 10.70
C VAL A 152 -26.44 -24.68 9.45
N VAL A 153 -26.56 -25.98 9.29
CA VAL A 153 -27.42 -26.61 8.28
C VAL A 153 -28.84 -26.57 8.81
N GLY A 154 -29.67 -25.70 8.27
CA GLY A 154 -31.08 -25.67 8.52
C GLY A 154 -31.76 -26.94 7.92
N ALA A 155 -32.31 -27.77 8.77
CA ALA A 155 -33.11 -28.90 8.39
C ALA A 155 -34.47 -28.43 7.85
N GLY A 156 -34.66 -28.56 6.53
CA GLY A 156 -35.96 -28.43 5.88
C GLY A 156 -36.77 -29.72 6.03
N THR A 157 -37.79 -29.70 6.87
CA THR A 157 -38.81 -30.74 6.95
C THR A 157 -39.64 -30.75 5.67
N ARG A 158 -39.60 -31.85 4.92
CA ARG A 158 -40.60 -32.17 3.92
C ARG A 158 -41.65 -33.05 4.59
N GLY A 159 -42.87 -32.52 4.73
CA GLY A 159 -44.04 -33.28 5.04
C GLY A 159 -44.49 -34.04 3.80
N ALA A 160 -44.87 -35.29 4.01
CA ALA A 160 -45.54 -36.14 3.06
C ALA A 160 -47.07 -35.95 3.12
N ALA A 161 -47.68 -35.98 2.00
CA ALA A 161 -49.04 -36.47 1.78
C ALA A 161 -49.14 -37.02 0.36
#